data_81c1e89804ab6c492a17778ab65b917b
#
_entry.id   81c1e89804ab6c492a17778ab65b917b
#
_cell.length_a   1.000
_cell.length_b   1.000
_cell.length_c   1.000
_cell.angle_alpha   90.00
_cell.angle_beta   90.00
_cell.angle_gamma   90.00
#
_symmetry.space_group_name_H-M   'P 1'
#
loop_
_entity.id
_entity.type
_entity.pdbx_description
1 polymer ?
#
loop_
_entity_poly.entity_id
_entity_poly.type
_entity_poly.pdbx_seq_one_letter_code
_entity_poly.pdbx_strand_id
1 'polypeptide(L)'
;LHEGERCPQRLEIVAGERRWRAARTVHGDNYDMPVVIRDASDAEARSLGIIENHFRDDTSDVEQAEGAASLLAYNKGDKHETALQLGWNVDTLERRLLLLNCAPTVRSALNERRIKLGHAELLAGLPAGRQEKVLGGVIEHKVPVEVLKKQLGQFAKRLADAIFDTAQCIGCPHNSAQQAS
;
A
#
# COMPACT_ATOMS: atom_id res chain seq x y z
N LEU A 1 12.15 -10.50 32.15
CA LEU A 1 11.16 -9.71 32.89
C LEU A 1 11.87 -9.11 34.08
N HIS A 2 12.32 -7.85 33.99
CA HIS A 2 12.84 -7.12 35.14
C HIS A 2 11.66 -6.43 35.82
N GLU A 3 11.26 -6.94 36.96
CA GLU A 3 10.28 -6.31 37.83
C GLU A 3 10.96 -5.16 38.59
N GLY A 4 10.43 -3.96 38.44
CA GLY A 4 10.60 -2.88 39.42
C GLY A 4 11.55 -1.76 39.17
N GLU A 5 12.33 -1.72 38.08
CA GLU A 5 13.18 -0.57 37.77
C GLU A 5 12.45 0.43 36.84
N ARG A 6 12.20 1.64 37.36
CA ARG A 6 11.79 2.76 36.51
C ARG A 6 12.90 3.05 35.52
N CYS A 7 12.64 2.81 34.23
CA CYS A 7 13.60 3.04 33.17
C CYS A 7 13.97 4.54 33.13
N PRO A 8 15.23 4.92 33.38
CA PRO A 8 15.64 6.32 33.34
C PRO A 8 15.79 6.86 31.92
N GLN A 9 15.59 6.01 30.91
CA GLN A 9 15.71 6.36 29.50
C GLN A 9 14.37 6.84 28.93
N ARG A 10 14.45 7.77 27.99
CA ARG A 10 13.28 8.24 27.24
C ARG A 10 12.86 7.14 26.29
N LEU A 11 11.68 6.56 26.50
CA LEU A 11 11.11 5.51 25.67
C LEU A 11 10.16 6.15 24.65
N GLU A 12 10.15 5.61 23.44
CA GLU A 12 9.21 5.95 22.39
C GLU A 12 8.22 4.78 22.16
N ILE A 13 6.93 5.12 22.02
CA ILE A 13 5.90 4.12 21.71
C ILE A 13 5.94 3.85 20.21
N VAL A 14 6.41 2.68 19.82
CA VAL A 14 6.46 2.23 18.42
C VAL A 14 5.15 1.57 17.99
N ALA A 15 4.51 0.84 18.90
CA ALA A 15 3.25 0.14 18.66
C ALA A 15 2.37 0.14 19.91
N GLY A 16 1.04 0.10 19.72
CA GLY A 16 0.08 0.02 20.81
C GLY A 16 -0.34 1.37 21.41
N GLU A 17 -0.15 2.51 20.72
CA GLU A 17 -0.50 3.84 21.21
C GLU A 17 -1.99 3.95 21.64
N ARG A 18 -2.91 3.32 20.89
CA ARG A 18 -4.34 3.32 21.25
C ARG A 18 -4.60 2.63 22.59
N ARG A 19 -3.91 1.50 22.85
CA ARG A 19 -4.00 0.78 24.13
C ARG A 19 -3.46 1.63 25.28
N TRP A 20 -2.32 2.29 25.05
CA TRP A 20 -1.75 3.22 26.02
C TRP A 20 -2.68 4.40 26.32
N ARG A 21 -3.26 5.04 25.29
CA ARG A 21 -4.22 6.13 25.46
C ARG A 21 -5.49 5.67 26.20
N ALA A 22 -6.02 4.50 25.87
CA ALA A 22 -7.18 3.92 26.54
C ALA A 22 -6.89 3.61 28.00
N ALA A 23 -5.75 2.99 28.31
CA ALA A 23 -5.32 2.70 29.68
C ALA A 23 -5.18 3.98 30.50
N ARG A 24 -4.55 5.00 29.93
CA ARG A 24 -4.40 6.33 30.55
C ARG A 24 -5.74 6.99 30.84
N THR A 25 -6.71 6.87 29.93
CA THR A 25 -8.06 7.45 30.10
C THR A 25 -8.83 6.75 31.20
N VAL A 26 -8.71 5.41 31.32
CA VAL A 26 -9.47 4.60 32.28
C VAL A 26 -8.83 4.60 33.67
N HIS A 27 -7.49 4.50 33.72
CA HIS A 27 -6.74 4.26 34.96
C HIS A 27 -5.90 5.46 35.43
N GLY A 28 -5.81 6.52 34.60
CA GLY A 28 -4.98 7.69 34.89
C GLY A 28 -3.49 7.52 34.54
N ASP A 29 -2.70 8.58 34.82
CA ASP A 29 -1.28 8.65 34.40
C ASP A 29 -0.36 7.73 35.23
N ASN A 30 -0.79 7.23 36.37
CA ASN A 30 0.02 6.41 37.29
C ASN A 30 -0.23 4.90 37.13
N TYR A 31 -0.90 4.48 36.06
CA TYR A 31 -1.17 3.06 35.82
C TYR A 31 0.06 2.35 35.26
N ASP A 32 0.47 1.28 35.92
CA ASP A 32 1.56 0.42 35.47
C ASP A 32 1.08 -0.49 34.35
N MET A 33 1.41 -0.11 33.12
CA MET A 33 1.03 -0.86 31.92
C MET A 33 2.16 -1.83 31.52
N PRO A 34 1.89 -3.12 31.30
CA PRO A 34 2.89 -4.06 30.80
C PRO A 34 3.33 -3.66 29.38
N VAL A 35 4.63 -3.50 29.21
CA VAL A 35 5.25 -3.12 27.93
C VAL A 35 6.42 -4.04 27.59
N VAL A 36 6.73 -4.16 26.30
CA VAL A 36 7.94 -4.82 25.80
C VAL A 36 8.91 -3.74 25.34
N ILE A 37 10.05 -3.63 26.00
CA ILE A 37 11.10 -2.68 25.63
C ILE A 37 12.06 -3.42 24.68
N ARG A 38 12.41 -2.77 23.57
CA ARG A 38 13.38 -3.26 22.59
C ARG A 38 14.28 -2.13 22.17
N ASP A 39 15.56 -2.43 22.01
CA ASP A 39 16.47 -1.54 21.30
C ASP A 39 16.19 -1.67 19.80
N ALA A 40 15.84 -0.56 19.17
CA ALA A 40 15.54 -0.52 17.75
C ALA A 40 16.07 0.79 17.14
N SER A 41 16.61 0.72 15.95
CA SER A 41 16.92 1.91 15.16
C SER A 41 15.62 2.61 14.73
N ASP A 42 15.69 3.89 14.38
CA ASP A 42 14.54 4.66 13.84
C ASP A 42 13.90 3.96 12.64
N ALA A 43 14.69 3.28 11.81
CA ALA A 43 14.21 2.56 10.64
C ALA A 43 13.43 1.30 11.03
N GLU A 44 13.93 0.54 12.00
CA GLU A 44 13.22 -0.64 12.55
C GLU A 44 11.94 -0.24 13.28
N ALA A 45 11.97 0.84 14.05
CA ALA A 45 10.81 1.39 14.74
C ALA A 45 9.70 1.77 13.72
N ARG A 46 10.06 2.43 12.63
CA ARG A 46 9.13 2.77 11.55
C ARG A 46 8.55 1.52 10.89
N SER A 47 9.37 0.51 10.59
CA SER A 47 8.90 -0.75 9.98
C SER A 47 7.90 -1.47 10.87
N LEU A 48 8.16 -1.56 12.17
CA LEU A 48 7.25 -2.15 13.14
C LEU A 48 5.92 -1.38 13.21
N GLY A 49 5.97 -0.05 13.19
CA GLY A 49 4.77 0.80 13.15
C GLY A 49 3.94 0.60 11.87
N ILE A 50 4.59 0.42 10.72
CA ILE A 50 3.91 0.13 9.43
C ILE A 50 3.22 -1.22 9.50
N ILE A 51 3.90 -2.25 9.98
CA ILE A 51 3.36 -3.61 10.11
C ILE A 51 2.18 -3.61 11.09
N GLU A 52 2.31 -2.96 12.25
CA GLU A 52 1.20 -2.86 13.23
C GLU A 52 -0.01 -2.15 12.61
N ASN A 53 0.20 -1.04 11.93
CA ASN A 53 -0.88 -0.28 11.31
C ASN A 53 -1.53 -1.05 10.15
N HIS A 54 -0.77 -1.86 9.42
CA HIS A 54 -1.30 -2.68 8.32
C HIS A 54 -2.35 -3.70 8.79
N PHE A 55 -2.19 -4.25 9.99
CA PHE A 55 -3.14 -5.22 10.57
C PHE A 55 -4.36 -4.55 11.24
N ARG A 56 -4.55 -3.25 11.07
CA ARG A 56 -5.73 -2.55 11.58
C ARG A 56 -6.87 -2.60 10.57
N ASP A 57 -8.07 -2.91 11.06
CA ASP A 57 -9.29 -3.01 10.24
C ASP A 57 -9.73 -1.67 9.61
N ASP A 58 -9.25 -0.54 10.13
CA ASP A 58 -9.60 0.80 9.71
C ASP A 58 -8.65 1.42 8.66
N THR A 59 -7.62 0.68 8.23
CA THR A 59 -6.64 1.17 7.25
C THR A 59 -7.19 1.08 5.83
N SER A 60 -7.18 2.20 5.10
CA SER A 60 -7.62 2.23 3.70
C SER A 60 -6.64 1.50 2.77
N ASP A 61 -7.13 1.04 1.60
CA ASP A 61 -6.28 0.38 0.58
C ASP A 61 -5.12 1.26 0.13
N VAL A 62 -5.31 2.59 0.09
CA VAL A 62 -4.27 3.56 -0.30
C VAL A 62 -3.20 3.68 0.80
N GLU A 63 -3.60 3.79 2.06
CA GLU A 63 -2.67 3.81 3.20
C GLU A 63 -1.87 2.51 3.31
N GLN A 64 -2.51 1.36 3.05
CA GLN A 64 -1.82 0.07 2.97
C GLN A 64 -0.76 0.07 1.87
N ALA A 65 -1.06 0.64 0.69
CA ALA A 65 -0.10 0.74 -0.41
C ALA A 65 1.08 1.66 -0.05
N GLU A 66 0.83 2.80 0.61
CA GLU A 66 1.88 3.72 1.07
C GLU A 66 2.76 3.08 2.14
N GLY A 67 2.16 2.38 3.09
CA GLY A 67 2.88 1.59 4.09
C GLY A 67 3.74 0.51 3.45
N ALA A 68 3.17 -0.26 2.50
CA ALA A 68 3.90 -1.30 1.77
C ALA A 68 5.08 -0.75 0.97
N ALA A 69 4.94 0.42 0.33
CA ALA A 69 6.04 1.07 -0.38
C ALA A 69 7.17 1.49 0.57
N SER A 70 6.81 2.02 1.74
CA SER A 70 7.78 2.42 2.77
C SER A 70 8.54 1.20 3.31
N LEU A 71 7.84 0.08 3.55
CA LEU A 71 8.44 -1.16 4.01
C LEU A 71 9.32 -1.80 2.92
N LEU A 72 8.90 -1.73 1.64
CA LEU A 72 9.71 -2.19 0.51
C LEU A 72 11.02 -1.41 0.40
N ALA A 73 10.97 -0.09 0.57
CA ALA A 73 12.17 0.75 0.60
C ALA A 73 13.10 0.39 1.77
N TYR A 74 12.54 0.13 2.96
CA TYR A 74 13.29 -0.36 4.11
C TYR A 74 13.99 -1.69 3.82
N ASN A 75 13.28 -2.63 3.19
CA ASN A 75 13.80 -3.93 2.77
C ASN A 75 14.67 -3.85 1.49
N LYS A 76 15.14 -2.65 1.11
CA LYS A 76 16.03 -2.43 -0.06
C LYS A 76 15.47 -2.97 -1.38
N GLY A 77 14.15 -3.00 -1.53
CA GLY A 77 13.47 -3.48 -2.72
C GLY A 77 13.17 -4.98 -2.73
N ASP A 78 13.45 -5.69 -1.65
CA ASP A 78 13.09 -7.11 -1.54
C ASP A 78 11.57 -7.28 -1.41
N LYS A 79 10.95 -7.66 -2.53
CA LYS A 79 9.49 -7.88 -2.62
C LYS A 79 9.05 -9.12 -1.85
N HIS A 80 9.88 -10.17 -1.80
CA HIS A 80 9.53 -11.40 -1.10
C HIS A 80 9.48 -11.20 0.40
N GLU A 81 10.54 -10.60 0.96
CA GLU A 81 10.60 -10.27 2.38
C GLU A 81 9.47 -9.31 2.78
N THR A 82 9.23 -8.27 1.96
CA THR A 82 8.16 -7.29 2.21
C THR A 82 6.78 -7.94 2.21
N ALA A 83 6.49 -8.78 1.22
CA ALA A 83 5.22 -9.50 1.14
C ALA A 83 5.03 -10.44 2.33
N LEU A 84 6.09 -11.16 2.73
CA LEU A 84 6.07 -12.06 3.88
C LEU A 84 5.74 -11.30 5.19
N GLN A 85 6.39 -10.15 5.42
CA GLN A 85 6.15 -9.32 6.60
C GLN A 85 4.73 -8.76 6.67
N LEU A 86 4.10 -8.48 5.52
CA LEU A 86 2.73 -8.00 5.40
C LEU A 86 1.70 -9.15 5.35
N GLY A 87 2.12 -10.42 5.36
CA GLY A 87 1.23 -11.56 5.20
C GLY A 87 0.60 -11.65 3.81
N TRP A 88 1.22 -11.06 2.80
CA TRP A 88 0.79 -11.06 1.41
C TRP A 88 1.63 -12.02 0.56
N ASN A 89 1.12 -12.35 -0.63
CA ASN A 89 1.96 -12.85 -1.72
C ASN A 89 2.50 -11.67 -2.54
N VAL A 90 3.54 -11.95 -3.35
CA VAL A 90 4.20 -10.91 -4.16
C VAL A 90 3.24 -10.25 -5.15
N ASP A 91 2.34 -11.02 -5.77
CA ASP A 91 1.33 -10.46 -6.70
C ASP A 91 0.39 -9.47 -5.99
N THR A 92 0.01 -9.75 -4.75
CA THR A 92 -0.81 -8.84 -3.95
C THR A 92 -0.05 -7.56 -3.62
N LEU A 93 1.22 -7.68 -3.23
CA LEU A 93 2.09 -6.53 -2.97
C LEU A 93 2.20 -5.65 -4.22
N GLU A 94 2.50 -6.23 -5.37
CA GLU A 94 2.63 -5.50 -6.62
C GLU A 94 1.34 -4.78 -7.03
N ARG A 95 0.20 -5.46 -6.95
CA ARG A 95 -1.11 -4.84 -7.20
C ARG A 95 -1.42 -3.69 -6.24
N ARG A 96 -1.08 -3.81 -4.97
CA ARG A 96 -1.25 -2.72 -4.00
C ARG A 96 -0.35 -1.54 -4.33
N LEU A 97 0.91 -1.78 -4.66
CA LEU A 97 1.84 -0.74 -5.07
C LEU A 97 1.38 0.03 -6.31
N LEU A 98 0.65 -0.62 -7.25
CA LEU A 98 0.07 0.06 -8.41
C LEU A 98 -0.87 1.21 -8.02
N LEU A 99 -1.55 1.15 -6.86
CA LEU A 99 -2.44 2.21 -6.40
C LEU A 99 -1.73 3.55 -6.23
N LEU A 100 -0.41 3.54 -6.03
CA LEU A 100 0.40 4.75 -5.93
C LEU A 100 0.51 5.50 -7.27
N ASN A 101 0.22 4.84 -8.39
CA ASN A 101 0.15 5.43 -9.72
C ASN A 101 -1.23 6.02 -10.05
N CYS A 102 -2.20 5.85 -9.15
CA CYS A 102 -3.53 6.43 -9.33
C CYS A 102 -3.51 7.95 -9.16
N ALA A 103 -4.26 8.64 -10.00
CA ALA A 103 -4.56 10.06 -9.82
C ALA A 103 -5.26 10.29 -8.47
N PRO A 104 -5.11 11.48 -7.85
CA PRO A 104 -5.75 11.79 -6.57
C PRO A 104 -7.27 11.56 -6.58
N THR A 105 -7.93 11.87 -7.68
CA THR A 105 -9.37 11.66 -7.89
C THR A 105 -9.77 10.18 -7.83
N VAL A 106 -8.93 9.28 -8.35
CA VAL A 106 -9.13 7.83 -8.28
C VAL A 106 -8.96 7.32 -6.86
N ARG A 107 -7.92 7.78 -6.15
CA ARG A 107 -7.68 7.40 -4.75
C ARG A 107 -8.82 7.88 -3.83
N SER A 108 -9.31 9.12 -4.04
CA SER A 108 -10.47 9.64 -3.31
C SER A 108 -11.72 8.79 -3.56
N ALA A 109 -12.02 8.47 -4.82
CA ALA A 109 -13.16 7.63 -5.17
C ALA A 109 -13.07 6.21 -4.59
N LEU A 110 -11.86 5.66 -4.44
CA LEU A 110 -11.64 4.37 -3.77
C LEU A 110 -11.90 4.48 -2.27
N ASN A 111 -11.34 5.49 -1.59
CA ASN A 111 -11.52 5.72 -0.15
C ASN A 111 -12.98 6.01 0.20
N GLU A 112 -13.71 6.72 -0.67
CA GLU A 112 -15.15 6.97 -0.57
C GLU A 112 -16.02 5.76 -0.94
N ARG A 113 -15.41 4.64 -1.30
CA ARG A 113 -16.08 3.39 -1.75
C ARG A 113 -16.99 3.58 -2.97
N ARG A 114 -16.77 4.60 -3.78
CA ARG A 114 -17.48 4.85 -5.05
C ARG A 114 -17.03 3.89 -6.15
N ILE A 115 -15.81 3.38 -6.03
CA ILE A 115 -15.25 2.34 -6.88
C ILE A 115 -14.69 1.21 -6.01
N LYS A 116 -14.53 0.02 -6.59
CA LYS A 116 -13.88 -1.12 -5.94
C LYS A 116 -12.38 -1.07 -6.20
N LEU A 117 -11.60 -1.76 -5.35
CA LEU A 117 -10.15 -1.91 -5.48
C LEU A 117 -9.73 -2.34 -6.91
N GLY A 118 -10.39 -3.36 -7.49
CA GLY A 118 -10.09 -3.81 -8.84
C GLY A 118 -10.28 -2.74 -9.93
N HIS A 119 -11.15 -1.74 -9.73
CA HIS A 119 -11.23 -0.60 -10.65
C HIS A 119 -9.99 0.28 -10.53
N ALA A 120 -9.53 0.58 -9.31
CA ALA A 120 -8.34 1.39 -9.08
C ALA A 120 -7.08 0.72 -9.63
N GLU A 121 -6.92 -0.60 -9.42
CA GLU A 121 -5.82 -1.39 -9.99
C GLU A 121 -5.79 -1.31 -11.53
N LEU A 122 -6.95 -1.39 -12.20
CA LEU A 122 -7.05 -1.25 -13.65
C LEU A 122 -6.75 0.18 -14.12
N LEU A 123 -7.25 1.18 -13.39
CA LEU A 123 -7.03 2.59 -13.70
C LEU A 123 -5.57 2.99 -13.50
N ALA A 124 -4.88 2.42 -12.51
CA ALA A 124 -3.47 2.67 -12.24
C ALA A 124 -2.55 2.36 -13.44
N GLY A 125 -2.94 1.42 -14.30
CA GLY A 125 -2.24 1.10 -15.55
C GLY A 125 -2.45 2.11 -16.67
N LEU A 126 -3.30 3.13 -16.49
CA LEU A 126 -3.57 4.15 -17.50
C LEU A 126 -2.75 5.42 -17.24
N PRO A 127 -2.40 6.18 -18.30
CA PRO A 127 -1.86 7.53 -18.14
C PRO A 127 -2.81 8.42 -17.33
N ALA A 128 -2.25 9.29 -16.46
CA ALA A 128 -3.02 10.11 -15.51
C ALA A 128 -4.20 10.87 -16.16
N GLY A 129 -3.99 11.49 -17.33
CA GLY A 129 -5.06 12.21 -18.03
C GLY A 129 -6.19 11.34 -18.58
N ARG A 130 -5.98 10.02 -18.68
CA ARG A 130 -7.03 9.05 -19.04
C ARG A 130 -7.75 8.49 -17.82
N GLN A 131 -7.07 8.38 -16.69
CA GLN A 131 -7.67 7.82 -15.47
C GLN A 131 -8.96 8.57 -15.08
N GLU A 132 -8.92 9.91 -15.07
CA GLU A 132 -10.06 10.74 -14.69
C GLU A 132 -11.26 10.59 -15.63
N LYS A 133 -11.01 10.54 -16.94
CA LYS A 133 -12.08 10.35 -17.94
C LYS A 133 -12.75 8.99 -17.78
N VAL A 134 -11.94 7.93 -17.60
CA VAL A 134 -12.48 6.57 -17.43
C VAL A 134 -13.20 6.46 -16.10
N LEU A 135 -12.66 7.06 -15.02
CA LEU A 135 -13.29 7.09 -13.69
C LEU A 135 -14.69 7.68 -13.75
N GLY A 136 -14.88 8.80 -14.46
CA GLY A 136 -16.19 9.43 -14.63
C GLY A 136 -17.21 8.44 -15.19
N GLY A 137 -16.89 7.76 -16.29
CA GLY A 137 -17.75 6.76 -16.90
C GLY A 137 -18.01 5.53 -16.01
N VAL A 138 -16.99 5.07 -15.27
CA VAL A 138 -17.13 3.94 -14.33
C VAL A 138 -18.14 4.26 -13.23
N ILE A 139 -18.10 5.47 -12.68
CA ILE A 139 -19.00 5.89 -11.60
C ILE A 139 -20.41 6.13 -12.14
N GLU A 140 -20.54 6.86 -13.24
CA GLU A 140 -21.84 7.23 -13.85
C GLU A 140 -22.63 6.00 -14.28
N HIS A 141 -21.96 5.06 -14.95
CA HIS A 141 -22.62 3.86 -15.48
C HIS A 141 -22.49 2.63 -14.57
N LYS A 142 -21.90 2.77 -13.38
CA LYS A 142 -21.66 1.69 -12.41
C LYS A 142 -21.05 0.45 -13.06
N VAL A 143 -20.04 0.68 -13.92
CA VAL A 143 -19.40 -0.37 -14.72
C VAL A 143 -18.75 -1.42 -13.81
N PRO A 144 -19.06 -2.72 -13.96
CA PRO A 144 -18.38 -3.77 -13.19
C PRO A 144 -16.89 -3.90 -13.54
N VAL A 145 -16.06 -4.36 -12.57
CA VAL A 145 -14.60 -4.53 -12.75
C VAL A 145 -14.30 -5.38 -13.98
N GLU A 146 -14.99 -6.51 -14.16
CA GLU A 146 -14.78 -7.42 -15.29
C GLU A 146 -15.09 -6.79 -16.64
N VAL A 147 -16.11 -5.94 -16.71
CA VAL A 147 -16.46 -5.20 -17.92
C VAL A 147 -15.38 -4.18 -18.24
N LEU A 148 -14.93 -3.42 -17.23
CA LEU A 148 -13.83 -2.46 -17.39
C LEU A 148 -12.55 -3.17 -17.86
N LYS A 149 -12.20 -4.30 -17.23
CA LYS A 149 -11.04 -5.12 -17.62
C LYS A 149 -11.10 -5.54 -19.08
N LYS A 150 -12.25 -6.01 -19.53
CA LYS A 150 -12.48 -6.42 -20.94
C LYS A 150 -12.35 -5.22 -21.88
N GLN A 151 -12.96 -4.08 -21.54
CA GLN A 151 -12.86 -2.86 -22.35
C GLN A 151 -11.40 -2.38 -22.46
N LEU A 152 -10.67 -2.29 -21.36
CA LEU A 152 -9.28 -1.87 -21.37
C LEU A 152 -8.38 -2.86 -22.12
N GLY A 153 -8.64 -4.17 -21.99
CA GLY A 153 -7.92 -5.22 -22.71
C GLY A 153 -8.05 -5.12 -24.23
N GLN A 154 -9.18 -4.59 -24.73
CA GLN A 154 -9.38 -4.36 -26.18
C GLN A 154 -8.50 -3.21 -26.72
N PHE A 155 -8.12 -2.26 -25.87
CA PHE A 155 -7.25 -1.13 -26.22
C PHE A 155 -5.77 -1.40 -25.94
N ALA A 156 -5.45 -2.42 -25.16
CA ALA A 156 -4.06 -2.81 -24.87
C ALA A 156 -3.46 -3.49 -26.09
N LYS A 157 -2.64 -2.74 -26.84
CA LYS A 157 -1.86 -3.28 -27.96
C LYS A 157 -0.63 -3.98 -27.39
N ARG A 158 -0.42 -5.24 -27.78
CA ARG A 158 0.78 -5.97 -27.39
C ARG A 158 1.97 -5.45 -28.20
N LEU A 159 3.11 -5.29 -27.55
CA LEU A 159 4.35 -4.87 -28.23
C LEU A 159 4.75 -5.88 -29.31
N ALA A 160 4.44 -7.18 -29.11
CA ALA A 160 4.66 -8.23 -30.07
C ALA A 160 3.86 -8.08 -31.39
N ASP A 161 2.75 -7.33 -31.34
CA ASP A 161 1.88 -7.08 -32.51
C ASP A 161 2.22 -5.72 -33.17
N ALA A 162 3.30 -5.06 -32.74
CA ALA A 162 3.72 -3.76 -33.28
C ALA A 162 4.30 -3.91 -34.69
N ILE A 163 3.89 -3.00 -35.58
CA ILE A 163 4.37 -2.92 -36.97
C ILE A 163 5.56 -1.97 -37.14
N PHE A 164 6.07 -1.39 -36.04
CA PHE A 164 7.23 -0.51 -35.98
C PHE A 164 8.38 -1.21 -35.26
N ASP A 165 9.61 -0.69 -35.41
CA ASP A 165 10.79 -1.22 -34.71
C ASP A 165 10.64 -1.04 -33.20
N THR A 166 10.60 -2.17 -32.49
CA THR A 166 10.42 -2.25 -31.04
C THR A 166 11.72 -2.26 -30.25
N ALA A 167 12.89 -2.16 -30.91
CA ALA A 167 14.20 -2.22 -30.25
C ALA A 167 14.33 -1.20 -29.12
N GLN A 168 13.83 0.03 -29.33
CA GLN A 168 13.82 1.08 -28.32
C GLN A 168 12.80 0.85 -27.18
N CYS A 169 11.82 -0.02 -27.40
CA CYS A 169 10.80 -0.35 -26.40
C CYS A 169 11.29 -1.43 -25.42
N ILE A 170 12.35 -2.15 -25.73
CA ILE A 170 12.92 -3.18 -24.84
C ILE A 170 13.38 -2.55 -23.52
N GLY A 171 14.01 -1.36 -23.53
CA GLY A 171 14.46 -0.62 -22.35
C GLY A 171 13.48 0.46 -21.87
N CYS A 172 12.27 0.52 -22.41
CA CYS A 172 11.32 1.58 -22.10
C CYS A 172 10.69 1.37 -20.70
N PRO A 173 10.68 2.37 -19.82
CA PRO A 173 10.06 2.27 -18.50
C PRO A 173 8.54 2.01 -18.53
N HIS A 174 7.90 2.17 -19.68
CA HIS A 174 6.49 1.87 -19.90
C HIS A 174 6.25 0.47 -20.48
N ASN A 175 7.30 -0.33 -20.68
CA ASN A 175 7.18 -1.71 -21.14
C ASN A 175 6.84 -2.62 -19.94
N SER A 176 5.58 -3.02 -19.84
CA SER A 176 5.10 -3.87 -18.76
C SER A 176 5.76 -5.25 -18.69
N ALA A 177 6.36 -5.73 -19.78
CA ALA A 177 7.10 -7.00 -19.78
C ALA A 177 8.42 -6.93 -19.00
N GLN A 178 8.98 -5.74 -18.75
CA GLN A 178 10.19 -5.55 -17.95
C GLN A 178 9.91 -5.27 -16.47
N GLN A 179 8.67 -4.94 -16.11
CA GLN A 179 8.29 -4.71 -14.72
C GLN A 179 8.05 -6.03 -13.96
N ALA A 180 8.12 -7.15 -14.64
CA ALA A 180 7.90 -8.50 -14.09
C ALA A 180 9.19 -9.26 -13.76
N SER A 181 10.35 -8.55 -13.66
CA SER A 181 11.64 -9.17 -13.31
C SER A 181 12.12 -8.73 -11.95
#